data_847a4e570e6f8e7f5ec4cdcd05db1ce3
#
_entry.id   847a4e570e6f8e7f5ec4cdcd05db1ce3
#
_cell.length_a   1.000
_cell.length_b   1.000
_cell.length_c   1.000
_cell.angle_alpha   90.00
_cell.angle_beta   90.00
_cell.angle_gamma   90.00
#
_symmetry.space_group_name_H-M   'P 1'
#
loop_
_entity.id
_entity.type
_entity.pdbx_description
1 polymer ?
#
loop_
_entity_poly.entity_id
_entity_poly.type
_entity_poly.pdbx_seq_one_letter_code
_entity_poly.pdbx_strand_id
1 'polypeptide(L)'
;YQNVQALGHLSVGEYTRLMAAITEWVSPEQGCNYCHVAGEGFEADTLYTKKVSRVMILMTQNANENWGAHVGGAGVTCYTCHRGNNVPEKVWTIGVPPRHASGMVHQMQNVAHQESNAYASLPFDPFTRYLLEDNAARVAGDTALPTGHESSIESTEYVYSLMMHYSDALGVNCTHCHNSRAFAAWDQSNSERVKAWHGQQMVKEMNNEYINPTNEWLPAYRQGPLGDAQKVNCATCHQGAYQPLLGANMLADYPNLSKLAPAPEAADSIMDAVEEAVEDAMDMVNEMESASLDQGASTGEAH
;
A
#
# COMPACT_ATOMS: atom_id res chain seq x y z
N TYR A 1 -16.86 7.01 -27.28
CA TYR A 1 -16.90 6.45 -25.93
C TYR A 1 -17.64 7.39 -25.00
N GLN A 2 -18.41 6.84 -24.10
CA GLN A 2 -19.09 7.58 -23.04
C GLN A 2 -18.56 7.06 -21.69
N ASN A 3 -18.40 7.95 -20.69
CA ASN A 3 -18.01 7.62 -19.33
C ASN A 3 -16.65 6.88 -19.17
N VAL A 4 -15.67 7.18 -20.03
CA VAL A 4 -14.29 6.67 -19.93
C VAL A 4 -13.48 7.67 -19.11
N GLN A 5 -13.20 7.35 -17.85
CA GLN A 5 -12.58 8.27 -16.88
C GLN A 5 -11.06 8.03 -16.72
N ALA A 6 -10.60 6.79 -16.78
CA ALA A 6 -9.19 6.45 -16.51
C ALA A 6 -8.33 6.25 -17.78
N LEU A 7 -8.93 6.05 -18.96
CA LEU A 7 -8.25 5.63 -20.19
C LEU A 7 -8.73 6.41 -21.41
N GLY A 8 -9.25 7.64 -21.24
CA GLY A 8 -9.87 8.44 -22.29
C GLY A 8 -8.94 8.84 -23.44
N HIS A 9 -7.64 8.74 -23.26
CA HIS A 9 -6.61 9.05 -24.25
C HIS A 9 -6.33 7.90 -25.23
N LEU A 10 -6.89 6.70 -24.99
CA LEU A 10 -6.64 5.53 -25.84
C LEU A 10 -7.49 5.53 -27.11
N SER A 11 -6.91 5.02 -28.19
CA SER A 11 -7.68 4.66 -29.38
C SER A 11 -8.66 3.51 -29.06
N VAL A 12 -9.70 3.36 -29.91
CA VAL A 12 -10.70 2.28 -29.77
C VAL A 12 -10.05 0.91 -29.70
N GLY A 13 -9.06 0.67 -30.57
CA GLY A 13 -8.37 -0.63 -30.63
C GLY A 13 -7.54 -0.92 -29.39
N GLU A 14 -6.77 0.06 -28.88
CA GLU A 14 -5.98 -0.08 -27.65
C GLU A 14 -6.88 -0.28 -26.44
N TYR A 15 -7.95 0.50 -26.34
CA TYR A 15 -8.92 0.37 -25.25
C TYR A 15 -9.56 -1.02 -25.22
N THR A 16 -10.03 -1.51 -26.37
CA THR A 16 -10.67 -2.84 -26.45
C THR A 16 -9.69 -3.95 -26.13
N ARG A 17 -8.44 -3.86 -26.62
CA ARG A 17 -7.38 -4.81 -26.30
C ARG A 17 -7.08 -4.83 -24.80
N LEU A 18 -6.98 -3.67 -24.17
CA LEU A 18 -6.71 -3.56 -22.73
C LEU A 18 -7.89 -4.09 -21.90
N MET A 19 -9.13 -3.81 -22.27
CA MET A 19 -10.33 -4.36 -21.61
C MET A 19 -10.36 -5.89 -21.67
N ALA A 20 -10.04 -6.47 -22.83
CA ALA A 20 -9.93 -7.93 -22.98
C ALA A 20 -8.84 -8.51 -22.06
N ALA A 21 -7.68 -7.85 -22.01
CA ALA A 21 -6.59 -8.29 -21.14
C ALA A 21 -6.96 -8.17 -19.64
N ILE A 22 -7.56 -7.06 -19.21
CA ILE A 22 -8.03 -6.89 -17.83
C ILE A 22 -9.05 -7.99 -17.47
N THR A 23 -9.93 -8.34 -18.38
CA THR A 23 -10.91 -9.42 -18.19
C THR A 23 -10.21 -10.74 -17.89
N GLU A 24 -9.23 -11.13 -18.69
CA GLU A 24 -8.45 -12.36 -18.47
C GLU A 24 -7.62 -12.31 -17.18
N TRP A 25 -7.11 -11.14 -16.81
CA TRP A 25 -6.25 -10.98 -15.64
C TRP A 25 -7.01 -10.94 -14.32
N VAL A 26 -8.27 -10.52 -14.32
CA VAL A 26 -9.04 -10.24 -13.10
C VAL A 26 -10.27 -11.13 -12.97
N SER A 27 -10.91 -11.48 -14.07
CA SER A 27 -12.20 -12.18 -14.06
C SER A 27 -12.41 -13.07 -15.28
N PRO A 28 -11.54 -14.05 -15.52
CA PRO A 28 -11.67 -14.92 -16.68
C PRO A 28 -12.98 -15.76 -16.67
N GLU A 29 -13.50 -16.09 -15.48
CA GLU A 29 -14.71 -16.91 -15.33
C GLU A 29 -16.00 -16.13 -15.65
N GLN A 30 -16.14 -14.90 -15.12
CA GLN A 30 -17.34 -14.07 -15.34
C GLN A 30 -17.22 -13.21 -16.59
N GLY A 31 -16.03 -13.06 -17.14
CA GLY A 31 -15.76 -12.26 -18.31
C GLY A 31 -16.11 -10.78 -18.11
N CYS A 32 -16.57 -10.14 -19.15
CA CYS A 32 -16.96 -8.71 -19.13
C CYS A 32 -18.10 -8.42 -18.14
N ASN A 33 -18.92 -9.41 -17.82
CA ASN A 33 -20.07 -9.25 -16.93
C ASN A 33 -19.68 -9.04 -15.47
N TYR A 34 -18.43 -9.23 -15.10
CA TYR A 34 -17.95 -8.89 -13.76
C TYR A 34 -17.99 -7.38 -13.48
N CYS A 35 -17.76 -6.56 -14.52
CA CYS A 35 -17.76 -5.10 -14.42
C CYS A 35 -18.91 -4.44 -15.18
N HIS A 36 -19.55 -5.13 -16.15
CA HIS A 36 -20.60 -4.59 -16.99
C HIS A 36 -21.87 -5.44 -16.93
N VAL A 37 -23.03 -4.81 -16.82
CA VAL A 37 -24.31 -5.51 -16.80
C VAL A 37 -24.73 -5.88 -18.21
N ALA A 38 -25.02 -7.16 -18.45
CA ALA A 38 -25.53 -7.61 -19.74
C ALA A 38 -26.86 -6.93 -20.07
N GLY A 39 -26.93 -6.31 -21.25
CA GLY A 39 -28.13 -5.58 -21.71
C GLY A 39 -28.15 -4.09 -21.33
N GLU A 40 -27.23 -3.62 -20.51
CA GLU A 40 -26.97 -2.18 -20.32
C GLU A 40 -25.83 -1.70 -21.22
N GLY A 41 -25.71 -0.39 -21.43
CA GLY A 41 -24.56 0.19 -22.13
C GLY A 41 -23.26 0.04 -21.34
N PHE A 42 -22.12 -0.09 -22.00
CA PHE A 42 -20.81 -0.19 -21.34
C PHE A 42 -20.46 1.04 -20.48
N GLU A 43 -21.13 2.17 -20.68
CA GLU A 43 -21.00 3.39 -19.91
C GLU A 43 -21.69 3.32 -18.54
N ALA A 44 -22.65 2.42 -18.30
CA ALA A 44 -23.40 2.33 -17.06
C ALA A 44 -22.51 1.96 -15.86
N ASP A 45 -22.68 2.62 -14.74
CA ASP A 45 -21.94 2.43 -13.49
C ASP A 45 -22.72 1.65 -12.42
N THR A 46 -23.55 0.73 -12.87
CA THR A 46 -24.45 -0.07 -12.03
C THR A 46 -23.69 -0.96 -11.05
N LEU A 47 -22.58 -1.58 -11.48
CA LEU A 47 -21.79 -2.47 -10.65
C LEU A 47 -20.67 -1.73 -9.90
N TYR A 48 -20.52 -2.01 -8.61
CA TYR A 48 -19.41 -1.47 -7.82
C TYR A 48 -18.05 -1.90 -8.38
N THR A 49 -17.94 -3.09 -8.94
CA THR A 49 -16.71 -3.63 -9.53
C THR A 49 -16.17 -2.74 -10.66
N LYS A 50 -17.05 -2.10 -11.43
CA LYS A 50 -16.63 -1.14 -12.45
C LYS A 50 -16.04 0.14 -11.84
N LYS A 51 -16.62 0.65 -10.75
CA LYS A 51 -16.07 1.82 -10.02
C LYS A 51 -14.70 1.47 -9.42
N VAL A 52 -14.60 0.33 -8.74
CA VAL A 52 -13.35 -0.17 -8.19
C VAL A 52 -12.29 -0.38 -9.28
N SER A 53 -12.65 -0.93 -10.44
CA SER A 53 -11.68 -1.16 -11.53
C SER A 53 -11.03 0.12 -12.04
N ARG A 54 -11.75 1.25 -12.07
CA ARG A 54 -11.15 2.55 -12.43
C ARG A 54 -10.06 2.95 -11.44
N VAL A 55 -10.34 2.83 -10.15
CA VAL A 55 -9.36 3.12 -9.10
C VAL A 55 -8.15 2.19 -9.22
N MET A 56 -8.37 0.89 -9.48
CA MET A 56 -7.28 -0.06 -9.67
C MET A 56 -6.42 0.27 -10.91
N ILE A 57 -7.01 0.76 -11.99
CA ILE A 57 -6.27 1.22 -13.18
C ILE A 57 -5.38 2.41 -12.81
N LEU A 58 -5.93 3.43 -12.13
CA LEU A 58 -5.17 4.60 -11.67
C LEU A 58 -4.06 4.22 -10.70
N MET A 59 -4.33 3.34 -9.75
CA MET A 59 -3.33 2.79 -8.82
C MET A 59 -2.18 2.09 -9.57
N THR A 60 -2.51 1.29 -10.59
CA THR A 60 -1.51 0.60 -11.43
C THR A 60 -0.65 1.59 -12.20
N GLN A 61 -1.26 2.62 -12.79
CA GLN A 61 -0.56 3.68 -13.50
C GLN A 61 0.34 4.47 -12.55
N ASN A 62 -0.14 4.83 -11.37
CA ASN A 62 0.66 5.50 -10.34
C ASN A 62 1.87 4.67 -9.91
N ALA A 63 1.69 3.38 -9.70
CA ALA A 63 2.80 2.49 -9.34
C ALA A 63 3.90 2.49 -10.41
N ASN A 64 3.52 2.45 -11.69
CA ASN A 64 4.47 2.43 -12.79
C ASN A 64 5.16 3.77 -13.01
N GLU A 65 4.45 4.88 -12.82
CA GLU A 65 4.97 6.22 -13.07
C GLU A 65 5.81 6.75 -11.90
N ASN A 66 5.32 6.62 -10.67
CA ASN A 66 5.91 7.26 -9.50
C ASN A 66 6.81 6.34 -8.67
N TRP A 67 6.63 5.02 -8.77
CA TRP A 67 7.38 4.04 -7.96
C TRP A 67 8.42 3.23 -8.75
N GLY A 68 8.96 3.82 -9.81
CA GLY A 68 9.99 3.18 -10.66
C GLY A 68 11.22 2.70 -9.87
N ALA A 69 11.55 3.31 -8.74
CA ALA A 69 12.62 2.88 -7.84
C ALA A 69 12.36 1.48 -7.23
N HIS A 70 11.11 1.04 -7.16
CA HIS A 70 10.71 -0.29 -6.69
C HIS A 70 10.32 -1.23 -7.84
N VAL A 71 9.37 -0.82 -8.68
CA VAL A 71 8.83 -1.70 -9.72
C VAL A 71 9.78 -1.92 -10.90
N GLY A 72 10.78 -1.05 -11.04
CA GLY A 72 11.80 -1.15 -12.09
C GLY A 72 11.23 -1.09 -13.50
N GLY A 73 12.01 -1.56 -14.48
CA GLY A 73 11.59 -1.59 -15.88
C GLY A 73 10.55 -2.66 -16.22
N ALA A 74 10.35 -3.66 -15.37
CA ALA A 74 9.30 -4.67 -15.56
C ALA A 74 7.92 -4.11 -15.29
N GLY A 75 7.81 -3.15 -14.36
CA GLY A 75 6.57 -2.53 -13.93
C GLY A 75 5.54 -3.52 -13.38
N VAL A 76 4.32 -3.04 -13.23
CA VAL A 76 3.18 -3.85 -12.77
C VAL A 76 2.01 -3.73 -13.73
N THR A 77 1.23 -4.80 -13.83
CA THR A 77 -0.07 -4.86 -14.49
C THR A 77 -1.11 -5.42 -13.53
N CYS A 78 -2.38 -5.44 -13.90
CA CYS A 78 -3.42 -6.07 -13.07
C CYS A 78 -3.08 -7.54 -12.78
N TYR A 79 -2.47 -8.26 -13.73
CA TYR A 79 -2.07 -9.65 -13.56
C TYR A 79 -1.00 -9.84 -12.48
N THR A 80 -0.14 -8.87 -12.24
CA THR A 80 0.92 -8.94 -11.21
C THR A 80 0.35 -9.31 -9.84
N CYS A 81 -0.83 -8.79 -9.50
CA CYS A 81 -1.51 -9.06 -8.23
C CYS A 81 -2.64 -10.08 -8.38
N HIS A 82 -3.51 -9.92 -9.40
CA HIS A 82 -4.76 -10.68 -9.52
C HIS A 82 -4.58 -12.11 -10.02
N ARG A 83 -3.71 -12.34 -10.99
CA ARG A 83 -3.41 -13.68 -11.57
C ARG A 83 -4.65 -14.50 -11.95
N GLY A 84 -5.67 -13.84 -12.51
CA GLY A 84 -6.93 -14.46 -12.89
C GLY A 84 -7.99 -14.50 -11.77
N ASN A 85 -7.73 -13.91 -10.61
CA ASN A 85 -8.66 -13.89 -9.48
C ASN A 85 -9.34 -12.52 -9.33
N ASN A 86 -10.62 -12.48 -9.02
CA ASN A 86 -11.36 -11.25 -8.77
C ASN A 86 -10.77 -10.44 -7.60
N VAL A 87 -10.27 -11.12 -6.60
CA VAL A 87 -9.48 -10.57 -5.50
C VAL A 87 -8.13 -11.27 -5.51
N PRO A 88 -7.02 -10.56 -5.41
CA PRO A 88 -5.71 -11.18 -5.27
C PRO A 88 -5.65 -12.13 -4.07
N GLU A 89 -4.87 -13.20 -4.14
CA GLU A 89 -4.84 -14.21 -3.08
C GLU A 89 -4.24 -13.66 -1.78
N LYS A 90 -3.19 -12.98 -1.77
CA LYS A 90 -2.46 -12.58 -0.57
C LYS A 90 -2.81 -11.15 -0.11
N VAL A 91 -4.11 -10.86 0.01
CA VAL A 91 -4.59 -9.60 0.61
C VAL A 91 -4.77 -9.74 2.12
N TRP A 92 -4.90 -8.64 2.82
CA TRP A 92 -5.15 -8.61 4.26
C TRP A 92 -6.24 -7.61 4.65
N THR A 93 -6.83 -7.82 5.80
CA THR A 93 -7.77 -6.94 6.47
C THR A 93 -7.35 -6.76 7.91
N ILE A 94 -7.81 -5.72 8.58
CA ILE A 94 -7.51 -5.51 9.99
C ILE A 94 -8.23 -6.60 10.79
N GLY A 95 -7.44 -7.43 11.46
CA GLY A 95 -7.96 -8.58 12.22
C GLY A 95 -8.44 -8.19 13.61
N VAL A 96 -9.38 -8.97 14.14
CA VAL A 96 -9.78 -8.87 15.54
C VAL A 96 -8.93 -9.82 16.36
N PRO A 97 -8.08 -9.33 17.29
CA PRO A 97 -7.27 -10.21 18.11
C PRO A 97 -8.15 -11.08 19.02
N PRO A 98 -7.78 -12.33 19.25
CA PRO A 98 -8.50 -13.20 20.18
C PRO A 98 -8.53 -12.61 21.58
N ARG A 99 -9.70 -12.57 22.22
CA ARG A 99 -9.88 -11.95 23.55
C ARG A 99 -9.01 -12.58 24.64
N HIS A 100 -8.73 -13.88 24.54
CA HIS A 100 -7.90 -14.60 25.52
C HIS A 100 -6.40 -14.23 25.41
N ALA A 101 -5.99 -13.59 24.34
CA ALA A 101 -4.62 -13.13 24.15
C ALA A 101 -4.40 -11.72 24.73
N SER A 102 -5.45 -11.00 25.12
CA SER A 102 -5.34 -9.73 25.82
C SER A 102 -4.90 -9.96 27.27
N GLY A 103 -3.59 -10.13 27.46
CA GLY A 103 -2.96 -10.18 28.78
C GLY A 103 -2.72 -8.80 29.37
N MET A 104 -1.82 -8.72 30.35
CA MET A 104 -1.45 -7.46 31.00
C MET A 104 -0.61 -6.50 30.10
N VAL A 105 -0.30 -6.91 28.87
CA VAL A 105 0.46 -6.16 27.88
C VAL A 105 -0.49 -5.71 26.77
N HIS A 106 0.00 -5.26 25.65
CA HIS A 106 -0.82 -4.78 24.56
C HIS A 106 -1.69 -5.90 23.94
N GLN A 107 -2.93 -5.57 23.52
CA GLN A 107 -3.91 -6.56 23.03
C GLN A 107 -3.44 -7.36 21.81
N MET A 108 -2.51 -6.83 21.03
CA MET A 108 -2.03 -7.42 19.79
C MET A 108 -0.69 -8.15 19.93
N GLN A 109 0.00 -7.99 21.07
CA GLN A 109 1.40 -8.39 21.20
C GLN A 109 1.62 -9.89 21.44
N ASN A 110 0.68 -10.56 22.08
CA ASN A 110 0.84 -11.97 22.47
C ASN A 110 0.15 -12.97 21.53
N VAL A 111 -0.19 -12.55 20.34
CA VAL A 111 -0.87 -13.40 19.35
C VAL A 111 -0.03 -13.49 18.10
N ALA A 112 0.44 -14.68 17.77
CA ALA A 112 1.10 -14.95 16.51
C ALA A 112 0.09 -14.92 15.36
N HIS A 113 0.42 -14.20 14.29
CA HIS A 113 -0.35 -14.15 13.07
C HIS A 113 0.25 -15.12 12.05
N GLN A 114 -0.44 -16.21 11.79
CA GLN A 114 0.06 -17.30 10.96
C GLN A 114 0.42 -16.89 9.54
N GLU A 115 -0.37 -15.97 8.98
CA GLU A 115 -0.17 -15.51 7.60
C GLU A 115 0.96 -14.50 7.45
N SER A 116 1.26 -13.71 8.49
CA SER A 116 2.26 -12.64 8.42
C SER A 116 3.63 -13.03 8.92
N ASN A 117 3.73 -13.98 9.87
CA ASN A 117 4.97 -14.29 10.58
C ASN A 117 5.26 -15.79 10.77
N ALA A 118 4.75 -16.61 9.90
CA ALA A 118 5.13 -18.03 9.77
C ALA A 118 5.17 -18.77 11.12
N TYR A 119 4.13 -18.64 11.94
CA TYR A 119 4.01 -19.26 13.27
C TYR A 119 5.00 -18.72 14.33
N ALA A 120 5.69 -17.62 14.08
CA ALA A 120 6.55 -17.01 15.07
C ALA A 120 5.74 -16.37 16.21
N SER A 121 6.31 -16.31 17.42
CA SER A 121 5.73 -15.63 18.59
C SER A 121 5.92 -14.10 18.49
N LEU A 122 5.52 -13.52 17.36
CA LEU A 122 5.64 -12.10 17.05
C LEU A 122 4.25 -11.43 17.07
N PRO A 123 4.17 -10.10 17.10
CA PRO A 123 2.90 -9.38 17.15
C PRO A 123 1.94 -9.75 16.03
N PHE A 124 0.66 -9.71 16.35
CA PHE A 124 -0.44 -10.12 15.49
C PHE A 124 -0.52 -9.36 14.17
N ASP A 125 -0.32 -8.04 14.19
CA ASP A 125 -0.55 -7.21 13.01
C ASP A 125 0.58 -6.16 12.84
N PRO A 126 1.62 -6.49 12.06
CA PRO A 126 2.62 -5.50 11.68
C PRO A 126 2.14 -4.58 10.55
N PHE A 127 1.07 -4.92 9.82
CA PHE A 127 0.69 -4.22 8.60
C PHE A 127 0.02 -2.89 8.89
N THR A 128 -0.85 -2.81 9.89
CA THR A 128 -1.48 -1.55 10.28
C THR A 128 -0.43 -0.47 10.56
N ARG A 129 0.58 -0.79 11.37
CA ARG A 129 1.64 0.17 11.74
C ARG A 129 2.49 0.65 10.57
N TYR A 130 2.78 -0.21 9.59
CA TYR A 130 3.79 0.05 8.56
C TYR A 130 3.24 0.14 7.13
N LEU A 131 2.04 -0.35 6.87
CA LEU A 131 1.41 -0.34 5.56
C LEU A 131 0.11 0.49 5.50
N LEU A 132 -0.28 1.13 6.62
CA LEU A 132 -1.35 2.13 6.71
C LEU A 132 -0.88 3.38 7.45
N GLU A 133 -0.37 3.21 8.68
CA GLU A 133 0.09 4.32 9.51
C GLU A 133 1.51 4.76 9.12
N ASP A 134 1.90 5.94 9.56
CA ASP A 134 3.21 6.53 9.21
C ASP A 134 4.30 6.17 10.23
N ASN A 135 4.28 4.94 10.74
CA ASN A 135 5.31 4.48 11.66
C ASN A 135 6.58 4.08 10.91
N ALA A 136 7.73 4.56 11.38
CA ALA A 136 9.02 4.15 10.85
C ALA A 136 9.38 2.73 11.30
N ALA A 137 9.79 1.88 10.35
CA ALA A 137 10.34 0.56 10.66
C ALA A 137 11.77 0.69 11.19
N ARG A 138 11.94 1.37 12.33
CA ARG A 138 13.22 1.70 12.94
C ARG A 138 13.20 1.37 14.43
N VAL A 139 14.14 0.55 14.90
CA VAL A 139 14.27 0.10 16.29
C VAL A 139 15.59 0.49 16.94
N ALA A 140 16.54 1.03 16.20
CA ALA A 140 17.81 1.55 16.74
C ALA A 140 17.68 3.04 17.07
N GLY A 141 17.94 3.41 18.31
CA GLY A 141 18.02 4.79 18.78
C GLY A 141 19.40 5.12 19.29
N ASP A 142 19.70 6.42 19.43
CA ASP A 142 20.98 6.93 19.93
C ASP A 142 21.06 6.92 21.46
N THR A 143 19.95 6.64 22.14
CA THR A 143 19.84 6.64 23.60
C THR A 143 19.25 5.34 24.11
N ALA A 144 19.60 4.96 25.34
CA ALA A 144 19.05 3.78 26.01
C ALA A 144 17.57 3.96 26.45
N LEU A 145 17.11 5.20 26.50
CA LEU A 145 15.72 5.53 26.85
C LEU A 145 14.98 5.97 25.59
N PRO A 146 13.70 5.64 25.43
CA PRO A 146 12.89 5.95 24.26
C PRO A 146 12.43 7.42 24.25
N THR A 147 13.37 8.35 24.27
CA THR A 147 13.10 9.77 24.11
C THR A 147 13.26 10.15 22.65
N GLY A 148 12.15 10.52 21.99
CA GLY A 148 12.14 10.88 20.57
C GLY A 148 12.35 9.72 19.60
N HIS A 149 12.37 8.46 20.07
CA HIS A 149 12.40 7.25 19.26
C HIS A 149 11.44 6.22 19.82
N GLU A 150 10.82 5.46 18.98
CA GLU A 150 10.03 4.29 19.37
C GLU A 150 10.91 3.04 19.58
N SER A 151 12.11 3.21 20.12
CA SER A 151 13.03 2.11 20.44
C SER A 151 12.56 1.38 21.69
N SER A 152 11.71 0.38 21.50
CA SER A 152 11.21 -0.49 22.56
C SER A 152 11.31 -1.94 22.14
N ILE A 153 11.16 -2.86 23.09
CA ILE A 153 11.04 -4.30 22.79
C ILE A 153 9.83 -4.52 21.87
N GLU A 154 8.72 -3.87 22.17
CA GLU A 154 7.51 -3.94 21.36
C GLU A 154 7.77 -3.49 19.91
N SER A 155 8.37 -2.32 19.68
CA SER A 155 8.71 -1.84 18.35
C SER A 155 9.66 -2.78 17.63
N THR A 156 10.61 -3.40 18.34
CA THR A 156 11.51 -4.41 17.76
C THR A 156 10.74 -5.63 17.29
N GLU A 157 9.78 -6.13 18.07
CA GLU A 157 8.94 -7.27 17.71
C GLU A 157 8.07 -6.97 16.49
N TYR A 158 7.46 -5.78 16.41
CA TYR A 158 6.68 -5.38 15.24
C TYR A 158 7.54 -5.25 13.98
N VAL A 159 8.71 -4.64 14.06
CA VAL A 159 9.64 -4.56 12.92
C VAL A 159 10.11 -5.96 12.50
N TYR A 160 10.40 -6.83 13.48
CA TYR A 160 10.81 -8.21 13.17
C TYR A 160 9.69 -9.00 12.49
N SER A 161 8.44 -8.82 12.94
CA SER A 161 7.26 -9.39 12.27
C SER A 161 7.15 -8.93 10.82
N LEU A 162 7.33 -7.64 10.55
CA LEU A 162 7.36 -7.09 9.19
C LEU A 162 8.50 -7.69 8.35
N MET A 163 9.71 -7.84 8.92
CA MET A 163 10.86 -8.43 8.22
C MET A 163 10.64 -9.91 7.91
N MET A 164 9.98 -10.66 8.79
CA MET A 164 9.59 -12.05 8.50
C MET A 164 8.60 -12.11 7.34
N HIS A 165 7.62 -11.19 7.30
CA HIS A 165 6.73 -11.07 6.16
C HIS A 165 7.48 -10.75 4.86
N TYR A 166 8.47 -9.85 4.88
CA TYR A 166 9.28 -9.57 3.70
C TYR A 166 10.01 -10.81 3.20
N SER A 167 10.64 -11.55 4.13
CA SER A 167 11.38 -12.77 3.77
C SER A 167 10.48 -13.81 3.12
N ASP A 168 9.30 -14.05 3.68
CA ASP A 168 8.31 -14.98 3.15
C ASP A 168 7.74 -14.50 1.81
N ALA A 169 7.31 -13.24 1.75
CA ALA A 169 6.71 -12.66 0.55
C ALA A 169 7.65 -12.65 -0.67
N LEU A 170 8.95 -12.43 -0.45
CA LEU A 170 9.95 -12.38 -1.50
C LEU A 170 10.68 -13.73 -1.72
N GLY A 171 10.51 -14.70 -0.82
CA GLY A 171 11.25 -15.97 -0.88
C GLY A 171 12.76 -15.80 -0.64
N VAL A 172 13.15 -14.83 0.19
CA VAL A 172 14.56 -14.51 0.48
C VAL A 172 14.85 -14.51 1.97
N ASN A 173 16.12 -14.59 2.36
CA ASN A 173 16.53 -14.46 3.76
C ASN A 173 16.96 -13.01 4.10
N CYS A 174 17.24 -12.76 5.38
CA CYS A 174 17.61 -11.46 5.90
C CYS A 174 18.82 -10.84 5.20
N THR A 175 19.80 -11.66 4.77
CA THR A 175 21.04 -11.20 4.16
C THR A 175 20.87 -10.75 2.69
N HIS A 176 19.68 -10.94 2.13
CA HIS A 176 19.35 -10.34 0.82
C HIS A 176 19.36 -8.81 0.90
N CYS A 177 18.88 -8.25 2.01
CA CYS A 177 18.80 -6.81 2.23
C CYS A 177 19.82 -6.29 3.26
N HIS A 178 20.12 -7.08 4.30
CA HIS A 178 20.93 -6.63 5.43
C HIS A 178 22.33 -7.25 5.45
N ASN A 179 23.29 -6.50 5.98
CA ASN A 179 24.53 -7.06 6.48
C ASN A 179 24.28 -7.65 7.87
N SER A 180 24.48 -8.96 8.04
CA SER A 180 24.22 -9.66 9.31
C SER A 180 25.12 -9.20 10.48
N ARG A 181 26.22 -8.51 10.20
CA ARG A 181 27.09 -7.91 11.22
C ARG A 181 26.59 -6.53 11.70
N ALA A 182 25.73 -5.88 10.91
CA ALA A 182 25.29 -4.52 11.16
C ALA A 182 23.86 -4.29 10.58
N PHE A 183 22.87 -4.99 11.11
CA PHE A 183 21.49 -4.95 10.62
C PHE A 183 20.90 -3.54 10.55
N ALA A 184 21.27 -2.65 11.46
CA ALA A 184 20.78 -1.28 11.50
C ALA A 184 21.47 -0.36 10.46
N ALA A 185 22.69 -0.67 10.02
CA ALA A 185 23.50 0.21 9.18
C ALA A 185 23.02 0.18 7.72
N TRP A 186 22.61 1.32 7.21
CA TRP A 186 22.18 1.48 5.82
C TRP A 186 23.34 1.44 4.85
N ASP A 187 24.44 2.08 5.20
CA ASP A 187 25.66 2.18 4.42
C ASP A 187 26.36 0.82 4.19
N GLN A 188 26.06 -0.17 5.05
CA GLN A 188 26.60 -1.52 4.95
C GLN A 188 25.58 -2.53 4.41
N SER A 189 24.39 -2.08 4.03
CA SER A 189 23.31 -2.92 3.52
C SER A 189 23.41 -3.05 1.99
N ASN A 190 22.82 -4.11 1.45
CA ASN A 190 22.64 -4.24 0.01
C ASN A 190 21.63 -3.22 -0.52
N SER A 191 21.73 -2.86 -1.80
CA SER A 191 20.81 -1.95 -2.49
C SER A 191 19.35 -2.40 -2.41
N GLU A 192 19.12 -3.70 -2.27
CA GLU A 192 17.78 -4.29 -2.15
C GLU A 192 17.00 -3.79 -0.91
N ARG A 193 17.73 -3.35 0.13
CA ARG A 193 17.11 -2.70 1.29
C ARG A 193 16.42 -1.38 0.93
N VAL A 194 17.04 -0.58 0.06
CA VAL A 194 16.46 0.68 -0.43
C VAL A 194 15.23 0.41 -1.29
N LYS A 195 15.31 -0.59 -2.18
CA LYS A 195 14.15 -1.01 -2.99
C LYS A 195 12.98 -1.47 -2.12
N ALA A 196 13.25 -2.25 -1.07
CA ALA A 196 12.22 -2.70 -0.13
C ALA A 196 11.58 -1.53 0.61
N TRP A 197 12.36 -0.50 0.99
CA TRP A 197 11.82 0.71 1.60
C TRP A 197 10.87 1.45 0.65
N HIS A 198 11.26 1.63 -0.62
CA HIS A 198 10.37 2.22 -1.63
C HIS A 198 9.10 1.37 -1.82
N GLY A 199 9.22 0.05 -1.81
CA GLY A 199 8.08 -0.86 -1.87
C GLY A 199 7.11 -0.72 -0.70
N GLN A 200 7.65 -0.53 0.51
CA GLN A 200 6.81 -0.26 1.70
C GLN A 200 6.02 1.04 1.55
N GLN A 201 6.66 2.12 1.10
CA GLN A 201 5.99 3.41 0.89
C GLN A 201 4.93 3.29 -0.22
N MET A 202 5.25 2.64 -1.33
CA MET A 202 4.30 2.36 -2.41
C MET A 202 3.07 1.60 -1.92
N VAL A 203 3.25 0.53 -1.15
CA VAL A 203 2.13 -0.26 -0.60
C VAL A 203 1.29 0.56 0.37
N LYS A 204 1.92 1.39 1.21
CA LYS A 204 1.22 2.32 2.10
C LYS A 204 0.34 3.30 1.31
N GLU A 205 0.88 3.92 0.28
CA GLU A 205 0.11 4.80 -0.61
C GLU A 205 -1.02 4.05 -1.31
N MET A 206 -0.76 2.88 -1.88
CA MET A 206 -1.81 2.06 -2.51
C MET A 206 -2.97 1.77 -1.57
N ASN A 207 -2.68 1.42 -0.32
CA ASN A 207 -3.70 1.11 0.67
C ASN A 207 -4.50 2.33 1.08
N ASN A 208 -3.85 3.47 1.31
CA ASN A 208 -4.50 4.68 1.82
C ASN A 208 -5.20 5.47 0.72
N GLU A 209 -4.52 5.71 -0.42
CA GLU A 209 -5.02 6.63 -1.44
C GLU A 209 -5.96 5.94 -2.45
N TYR A 210 -5.80 4.62 -2.65
CA TYR A 210 -6.57 3.90 -3.67
C TYR A 210 -7.53 2.87 -3.07
N ILE A 211 -7.06 1.99 -2.18
CA ILE A 211 -7.87 0.86 -1.71
C ILE A 211 -8.89 1.30 -0.64
N ASN A 212 -8.46 1.99 0.41
CA ASN A 212 -9.37 2.43 1.47
C ASN A 212 -10.56 3.26 0.96
N PRO A 213 -10.39 4.22 0.02
CA PRO A 213 -11.53 4.96 -0.52
C PRO A 213 -12.58 4.09 -1.22
N THR A 214 -12.19 2.94 -1.77
CA THR A 214 -13.17 2.04 -2.42
C THR A 214 -14.12 1.37 -1.43
N ASN A 215 -13.81 1.40 -0.14
CA ASN A 215 -14.58 0.71 0.89
C ASN A 215 -16.05 1.12 0.93
N GLU A 216 -16.37 2.36 0.58
CA GLU A 216 -17.75 2.87 0.53
C GLU A 216 -18.64 2.15 -0.50
N TRP A 217 -18.02 1.54 -1.54
CA TRP A 217 -18.75 0.83 -2.59
C TRP A 217 -18.78 -0.68 -2.38
N LEU A 218 -17.93 -1.21 -1.46
CA LEU A 218 -17.80 -2.64 -1.26
C LEU A 218 -18.98 -3.22 -0.50
N PRO A 219 -19.59 -4.30 -0.98
CA PRO A 219 -20.57 -5.04 -0.20
C PRO A 219 -19.91 -5.71 1.00
N ALA A 220 -20.67 -5.94 2.06
CA ALA A 220 -20.17 -6.49 3.32
C ALA A 220 -19.37 -7.79 3.18
N TYR A 221 -19.72 -8.64 2.21
CA TYR A 221 -18.96 -9.90 1.96
C TYR A 221 -17.58 -9.69 1.33
N ARG A 222 -17.24 -8.46 0.92
CA ARG A 222 -15.92 -8.05 0.42
C ARG A 222 -15.09 -7.29 1.44
N GLN A 223 -15.65 -7.03 2.60
CA GLN A 223 -15.00 -6.31 3.69
C GLN A 223 -14.44 -7.28 4.73
N GLY A 224 -13.44 -6.84 5.46
CA GLY A 224 -12.88 -7.53 6.60
C GLY A 224 -13.82 -7.55 7.82
N PRO A 225 -13.44 -8.24 8.89
CA PRO A 225 -14.28 -8.39 10.09
C PRO A 225 -14.57 -7.06 10.80
N LEU A 226 -13.79 -6.01 10.56
CA LEU A 226 -14.01 -4.67 11.08
C LEU A 226 -14.66 -3.73 10.04
N GLY A 227 -15.09 -4.24 8.89
CA GLY A 227 -15.73 -3.46 7.84
C GLY A 227 -14.75 -2.72 6.95
N ASP A 228 -13.48 -3.10 6.93
CA ASP A 228 -12.41 -2.49 6.14
C ASP A 228 -12.20 -3.19 4.80
N ALA A 229 -11.74 -2.44 3.79
CA ALA A 229 -11.40 -2.99 2.48
C ALA A 229 -10.22 -3.97 2.57
N GLN A 230 -10.19 -4.97 1.68
CA GLN A 230 -9.06 -5.88 1.52
C GLN A 230 -7.86 -5.15 0.93
N LYS A 231 -6.76 -5.11 1.67
CA LYS A 231 -5.55 -4.32 1.39
C LYS A 231 -4.44 -5.17 0.80
N VAL A 232 -3.51 -4.51 0.11
CA VAL A 232 -2.31 -5.16 -0.42
C VAL A 232 -1.17 -5.16 0.60
N ASN A 233 -0.31 -6.18 0.49
CA ASN A 233 0.97 -6.29 1.17
C ASN A 233 2.03 -6.80 0.17
N CYS A 234 3.26 -7.04 0.61
CA CYS A 234 4.33 -7.49 -0.28
C CYS A 234 3.98 -8.81 -0.99
N ALA A 235 3.37 -9.76 -0.27
CA ALA A 235 3.02 -11.05 -0.82
C ALA A 235 1.91 -10.97 -1.89
N THR A 236 1.10 -9.92 -1.91
CA THR A 236 0.05 -9.73 -2.93
C THR A 236 0.63 -9.73 -4.35
N CYS A 237 1.78 -9.10 -4.54
CA CYS A 237 2.47 -9.05 -5.84
C CYS A 237 3.58 -10.10 -5.95
N HIS A 238 4.39 -10.26 -4.90
CA HIS A 238 5.59 -11.11 -4.93
C HIS A 238 5.30 -12.61 -4.85
N GLN A 239 4.36 -13.03 -4.00
CA GLN A 239 3.92 -14.44 -3.86
C GLN A 239 5.07 -15.46 -3.73
N GLY A 240 6.06 -15.15 -2.90
CA GLY A 240 7.22 -16.01 -2.65
C GLY A 240 8.35 -15.88 -3.69
N ALA A 241 8.28 -14.91 -4.60
CA ALA A 241 9.31 -14.65 -5.60
C ALA A 241 9.91 -13.25 -5.45
N TYR A 242 11.23 -13.16 -5.44
CA TYR A 242 11.96 -11.90 -5.35
C TYR A 242 11.50 -10.87 -6.40
N GLN A 243 11.28 -11.31 -7.63
CA GLN A 243 10.65 -10.49 -8.67
C GLN A 243 9.25 -11.05 -8.95
N PRO A 244 8.20 -10.24 -8.86
CA PRO A 244 6.86 -10.67 -9.25
C PRO A 244 6.88 -11.27 -10.66
N LEU A 245 6.14 -12.36 -10.86
CA LEU A 245 6.08 -13.09 -12.13
C LEU A 245 7.47 -13.53 -12.67
N LEU A 246 8.43 -13.74 -11.77
CA LEU A 246 9.82 -14.06 -12.10
C LEU A 246 10.49 -13.01 -13.02
N GLY A 247 10.06 -11.76 -12.94
CA GLY A 247 10.59 -10.64 -13.71
C GLY A 247 10.01 -10.49 -15.12
N ALA A 248 8.93 -11.18 -15.44
CA ALA A 248 8.26 -11.02 -16.73
C ALA A 248 7.75 -9.58 -16.93
N ASN A 249 8.18 -8.92 -18.00
CA ASN A 249 7.80 -7.55 -18.33
C ASN A 249 6.52 -7.54 -19.17
N MET A 250 5.37 -7.69 -18.51
CA MET A 250 4.07 -7.60 -19.19
C MET A 250 3.70 -6.15 -19.54
N LEU A 251 4.28 -5.16 -18.85
CA LEU A 251 4.02 -3.74 -19.10
C LEU A 251 4.47 -3.31 -20.50
N ALA A 252 5.50 -3.95 -21.06
CA ALA A 252 5.97 -3.67 -22.42
C ALA A 252 4.88 -3.89 -23.49
N ASP A 253 3.98 -4.85 -23.28
CA ASP A 253 2.85 -5.13 -24.18
C ASP A 253 1.63 -4.20 -23.92
N TYR A 254 1.60 -3.53 -22.77
CA TYR A 254 0.51 -2.65 -22.32
C TYR A 254 1.05 -1.31 -21.77
N PRO A 255 1.77 -0.53 -22.57
CA PRO A 255 2.44 0.70 -22.12
C PRO A 255 1.46 1.78 -21.62
N ASN A 256 0.18 1.65 -21.93
CA ASN A 256 -0.88 2.54 -21.47
C ASN A 256 -1.15 2.44 -19.94
N LEU A 257 -0.61 1.39 -19.28
CA LEU A 257 -0.59 1.25 -17.83
C LEU A 257 0.62 1.91 -17.17
N SER A 258 1.51 2.55 -17.94
CA SER A 258 2.68 3.27 -17.41
C SER A 258 2.49 4.78 -17.32
N LYS A 259 1.34 5.32 -17.72
CA LYS A 259 1.07 6.76 -17.72
C LYS A 259 -0.22 7.03 -16.98
N LEU A 260 -0.17 7.97 -16.04
CA LEU A 260 -1.38 8.51 -15.45
C LEU A 260 -2.21 9.18 -16.55
N ALA A 261 -3.50 8.88 -16.59
CA ALA A 261 -4.42 9.64 -17.41
C ALA A 261 -4.41 11.09 -16.91
N PRO A 262 -4.45 12.11 -17.81
CA PRO A 262 -4.66 13.47 -17.37
C PRO A 262 -5.96 13.50 -16.54
N ALA A 263 -5.86 14.12 -15.35
CA ALA A 263 -7.00 14.24 -14.46
C ALA A 263 -8.19 14.82 -15.23
N PRO A 264 -9.42 14.30 -15.11
CA PRO A 264 -10.58 14.98 -15.62
C PRO A 264 -10.68 16.35 -14.97
N GLU A 265 -11.10 17.39 -15.72
CA GLU A 265 -11.18 18.79 -15.26
C GLU A 265 -11.87 18.98 -13.89
N ALA A 266 -12.63 18.00 -13.41
CA ALA A 266 -13.22 18.01 -12.07
C ALA A 266 -12.24 17.55 -10.95
N ALA A 267 -11.08 17.01 -11.29
CA ALA A 267 -10.06 16.65 -10.30
C ALA A 267 -9.17 17.84 -9.95
N ASP A 268 -9.07 18.85 -10.81
CA ASP A 268 -8.35 20.09 -10.49
C ASP A 268 -8.93 20.77 -9.25
N SER A 269 -10.27 20.74 -9.07
CA SER A 269 -10.91 21.30 -7.88
C SER A 269 -10.65 20.51 -6.59
N ILE A 270 -10.32 19.22 -6.68
CA ILE A 270 -9.99 18.38 -5.51
C ILE A 270 -8.50 18.54 -5.20
N MET A 271 -7.65 18.64 -6.21
CA MET A 271 -6.22 18.90 -6.02
C MET A 271 -5.99 20.30 -5.46
N ASP A 272 -6.68 21.33 -5.98
CA ASP A 272 -6.66 22.68 -5.44
C ASP A 272 -7.13 22.73 -3.98
N ALA A 273 -8.18 22.00 -3.63
CA ALA A 273 -8.67 21.91 -2.25
C ALA A 273 -7.73 21.14 -1.31
N VAL A 274 -7.01 20.15 -1.83
CA VAL A 274 -5.98 19.40 -1.07
C VAL A 274 -4.73 20.27 -0.90
N GLU A 275 -4.32 21.02 -1.91
CA GLU A 275 -3.16 21.92 -1.86
C GLU A 275 -3.42 23.08 -0.89
N GLU A 276 -4.62 23.66 -0.91
CA GLU A 276 -5.08 24.69 0.06
C GLU A 276 -5.14 24.11 1.49
N ALA A 277 -5.63 22.88 1.68
CA ALA A 277 -5.67 22.25 3.00
C ALA A 277 -4.27 21.88 3.53
N VAL A 278 -3.30 21.58 2.66
CA VAL A 278 -1.90 21.33 3.03
C VAL A 278 -1.20 22.64 3.39
N GLU A 279 -1.43 23.74 2.65
CA GLU A 279 -0.91 25.06 2.99
C GLU A 279 -1.44 25.53 4.35
N ASP A 280 -2.75 25.43 4.59
CA ASP A 280 -3.37 25.76 5.88
C ASP A 280 -2.80 24.94 7.05
N ALA A 281 -2.56 23.64 6.82
CA ALA A 281 -1.94 22.77 7.84
C ALA A 281 -0.48 23.15 8.12
N MET A 282 0.28 23.54 7.10
CA MET A 282 1.66 23.99 7.26
C MET A 282 1.73 25.34 7.98
N ASP A 283 0.82 26.26 7.71
CA ASP A 283 0.74 27.54 8.40
C ASP A 283 0.37 27.37 9.89
N MET A 284 -0.57 26.45 10.20
CA MET A 284 -0.85 26.10 11.60
C MET A 284 0.35 25.51 12.34
N VAL A 285 1.15 24.67 11.68
CA VAL A 285 2.37 24.11 12.27
C VAL A 285 3.40 25.22 12.54
N ASN A 286 3.59 26.13 11.60
CA ASN A 286 4.50 27.27 11.74
C ASN A 286 4.06 28.23 12.87
N GLU A 287 2.75 28.48 13.02
CA GLU A 287 2.21 29.27 14.12
C GLU A 287 2.42 28.58 15.48
N MET A 288 2.25 27.27 15.58
CA MET A 288 2.51 26.51 16.79
C MET A 288 4.00 26.50 17.17
N GLU A 289 4.91 26.40 16.19
CA GLU A 289 6.35 26.51 16.45
C GLU A 289 6.75 27.91 16.91
N SER A 290 6.24 28.96 16.30
CA SER A 290 6.50 30.33 16.71
C SER A 290 5.96 30.64 18.12
N ALA A 291 4.77 30.15 18.46
CA ALA A 291 4.19 30.29 19.80
C ALA A 291 4.97 29.53 20.89
N SER A 292 5.59 28.39 20.53
CA SER A 292 6.43 27.62 21.46
C SER A 292 7.77 28.32 21.74
N LEU A 293 8.32 29.03 20.78
CA LEU A 293 9.57 29.80 20.93
C LEU A 293 9.37 31.06 21.80
N ASP A 294 8.20 31.69 21.75
CA ASP A 294 7.90 32.89 22.53
C ASP A 294 7.67 32.58 24.03
N GLN A 295 7.16 31.38 24.33
CA GLN A 295 7.03 30.93 25.75
C GLN A 295 8.36 30.49 26.40
N GLY A 296 9.36 30.12 25.58
CA GLY A 296 10.71 29.79 26.08
C GLY A 296 11.57 30.99 26.47
N ALA A 297 11.23 32.18 25.94
CA ALA A 297 12.02 33.40 26.19
C ALA A 297 11.63 34.17 27.46
N SER A 298 10.50 33.84 28.12
CA SER A 298 9.99 34.62 29.27
C SER A 298 10.35 34.05 30.67
N THR A 299 11.15 32.98 30.76
CA THR A 299 11.52 32.37 32.05
C THR A 299 13.00 32.55 32.45
N GLY A 300 13.71 33.47 31.82
CA GLY A 300 15.16 33.69 32.00
C GLY A 300 15.56 34.96 32.71
N GLU A 301 14.75 35.55 33.64
CA GLU A 301 15.22 36.62 34.52
C GLU A 301 14.48 36.59 35.86
N ALA A 302 15.03 35.89 36.85
CA ALA A 302 14.97 36.27 38.31
C ALA A 302 15.81 35.32 39.16
N HIS A 303 16.90 35.85 39.66
CA HIS A 303 17.76 35.45 40.79
C HIS A 303 18.75 34.30 40.64
#